data_6c0c531b2b0bb0e324c9f08d3d22a284
#
_entry.id   6c0c531b2b0bb0e324c9f08d3d22a284
#
_cell.length_a   1.000
_cell.length_b   1.000
_cell.length_c   1.000
_cell.angle_alpha   90.00
_cell.angle_beta   90.00
_cell.angle_gamma   90.00
#
_symmetry.space_group_name_H-M   'P 1'
#
loop_
_entity.id
_entity.type
_entity.pdbx_description
1 polymer ?
#
loop_
_entity_poly.entity_id
_entity_poly.type
_entity_poly.pdbx_seq_one_letter_code
_entity_poly.pdbx_strand_id
1 'polypeptide(L)' 'MNDTLSLAELDDRIAILRDNLRQLVEQAAAASGGQSEERIADRIAQQTDELDKFVLERDSRTKK' A
#
# COMPACT_ATOMS: atom_id res chain seq x y z
N MET A 1 -1.98 -19.24 17.51
CA MET A 1 -2.72 -18.54 16.47
C MET A 1 -1.80 -18.12 15.34
N ASN A 2 -2.19 -18.40 14.15
CA ASN A 2 -1.37 -18.11 13.01
C ASN A 2 -1.84 -16.84 12.32
N ASP A 3 -0.98 -15.83 12.31
CA ASP A 3 -1.31 -14.56 11.68
C ASP A 3 -0.78 -14.46 10.27
N THR A 4 -0.24 -15.54 9.76
CA THR A 4 0.36 -15.53 8.44
C THR A 4 -0.72 -15.57 7.38
N LEU A 5 -0.67 -14.63 6.46
CA LEU A 5 -1.60 -14.60 5.35
C LEU A 5 -1.19 -15.63 4.29
N SER A 6 -2.18 -16.19 3.62
CA SER A 6 -1.90 -17.05 2.49
C SER A 6 -1.40 -16.21 1.32
N LEU A 7 -0.84 -16.88 0.30
CA LEU A 7 -0.40 -16.15 -0.90
C LEU A 7 -1.56 -15.42 -1.55
N ALA A 8 -2.72 -16.07 -1.61
CA ALA A 8 -3.88 -15.42 -2.21
C ALA A 8 -4.28 -14.19 -1.42
N GLU A 9 -4.23 -14.29 -0.09
CA GLU A 9 -4.55 -13.14 0.74
C GLU A 9 -3.53 -12.02 0.58
N LEU A 10 -2.25 -12.38 0.47
CA LEU A 10 -1.22 -11.38 0.23
C LEU A 10 -1.45 -10.67 -1.09
N ASP A 11 -1.76 -11.41 -2.13
CA ASP A 11 -2.04 -10.81 -3.43
C ASP A 11 -3.23 -9.88 -3.35
N ASP A 12 -4.27 -10.27 -2.64
CA ASP A 12 -5.43 -9.41 -2.46
C ASP A 12 -5.07 -8.12 -1.76
N ARG A 13 -4.29 -8.23 -0.68
CA ARG A 13 -3.88 -7.05 0.07
C ARG A 13 -3.02 -6.12 -0.78
N ILE A 14 -2.12 -6.70 -1.55
CA ILE A 14 -1.27 -5.92 -2.42
C ILE A 14 -2.10 -5.19 -3.46
N ALA A 15 -3.07 -5.86 -4.04
CA ALA A 15 -3.93 -5.22 -5.03
C ALA A 15 -4.73 -4.07 -4.42
N ILE A 16 -5.27 -4.29 -3.22
CA ILE A 16 -6.04 -3.25 -2.55
C ILE A 16 -5.15 -2.05 -2.23
N LEU A 17 -3.95 -2.30 -1.74
CA LEU A 17 -3.04 -1.22 -1.40
C LEU A 17 -2.61 -0.44 -2.63
N ARG A 18 -2.35 -1.13 -3.73
CA ARG A 18 -1.99 -0.45 -4.97
C ARG A 18 -3.12 0.43 -5.47
N ASP A 19 -4.34 -0.06 -5.38
CA ASP A 19 -5.49 0.73 -5.79
C ASP A 19 -5.66 1.95 -4.90
N ASN A 20 -5.53 1.76 -3.59
CA ASN A 20 -5.63 2.85 -2.65
C ASN A 20 -4.55 3.90 -2.90
N LEU A 21 -3.33 3.44 -3.18
CA LEU A 21 -2.24 4.35 -3.47
C LEU A 21 -2.51 5.17 -4.71
N ARG A 22 -3.03 4.53 -5.74
CA ARG A 22 -3.34 5.26 -6.96
C ARG A 22 -4.37 6.34 -6.69
N GLN A 23 -5.41 6.03 -5.92
CA GLN A 23 -6.41 7.01 -5.59
C GLN A 23 -5.83 8.15 -4.77
N LEU A 24 -4.95 7.83 -3.84
CA LEU A 24 -4.32 8.87 -3.03
C LEU A 24 -3.44 9.78 -3.89
N VAL A 25 -2.73 9.20 -4.83
CA VAL A 25 -1.90 10.00 -5.74
C VAL A 25 -2.78 10.91 -6.58
N GLU A 26 -3.91 10.40 -7.05
CA GLU A 26 -4.84 11.21 -7.82
C GLU A 26 -5.40 12.35 -6.97
N GLN A 27 -5.71 12.06 -5.71
CA GLN A 27 -6.19 13.10 -4.80
C GLN A 27 -5.11 14.14 -4.56
N ALA A 28 -3.87 13.71 -4.40
CA ALA A 28 -2.78 14.64 -4.21
C ALA A 28 -2.59 15.55 -5.41
N ALA A 29 -2.76 14.99 -6.60
CA ALA A 29 -2.63 15.80 -7.81
C ALA A 29 -3.76 16.80 -7.93
N ALA A 30 -4.94 16.45 -7.42
CA ALA A 30 -6.09 17.35 -7.48
C ALA A 30 -6.04 18.42 -6.39
N ALA A 31 -5.40 18.12 -5.27
CA ALA A 31 -5.28 19.06 -4.18
C ALA A 31 -4.24 20.10 -4.52
N SER A 32 -4.50 21.36 -4.18
CA SER A 32 -3.56 22.41 -4.49
C SER A 32 -3.12 23.07 -3.20
N GLY A 33 -2.08 22.51 -2.61
CA GLY A 33 -1.42 23.09 -1.45
C GLY A 33 -2.22 22.90 -0.18
N GLY A 34 -1.62 23.30 0.91
CA GLY A 34 -2.27 23.32 2.19
C GLY A 34 -2.15 22.04 2.96
N GLN A 35 -2.95 21.96 4.00
CA GLN A 35 -2.87 20.88 4.96
C GLN A 35 -3.30 19.55 4.36
N SER A 36 -4.21 19.58 3.42
CA SER A 36 -4.68 18.35 2.79
C SER A 36 -3.55 17.63 2.09
N GLU A 37 -2.66 18.39 1.48
CA GLU A 37 -1.53 17.80 0.77
C GLU A 37 -0.63 17.03 1.72
N GLU A 38 -0.38 17.59 2.88
CA GLU A 38 0.49 16.92 3.85
C GLU A 38 -0.13 15.63 4.34
N ARG A 39 -1.42 15.65 4.60
CA ARG A 39 -2.11 14.46 5.08
C ARG A 39 -2.10 13.36 4.03
N ILE A 40 -2.32 13.74 2.79
CA ILE A 40 -2.31 12.77 1.71
C ILE A 40 -0.91 12.19 1.55
N ALA A 41 0.11 13.03 1.64
CA ALA A 41 1.49 12.55 1.55
C ALA A 41 1.80 11.55 2.67
N ASP A 42 1.34 11.83 3.89
CA ASP A 42 1.55 10.90 4.99
C ASP A 42 0.87 9.57 4.74
N ARG A 43 -0.34 9.61 4.21
CA ARG A 43 -1.06 8.39 3.90
C ARG A 43 -0.37 7.60 2.81
N ILE A 44 0.13 8.29 1.80
CA ILE A 44 0.86 7.63 0.74
C ILE A 44 2.09 6.94 1.30
N ALA A 45 2.80 7.60 2.19
CA ALA A 45 3.99 7.02 2.79
C ALA A 45 3.65 5.78 3.60
N GLN A 46 2.59 5.85 4.41
CA GLN A 46 2.17 4.71 5.21
C GLN A 46 1.77 3.52 4.36
N GLN A 47 0.99 3.79 3.33
CA GLN A 47 0.51 2.71 2.48
C GLN A 47 1.63 2.12 1.66
N THR A 48 2.58 2.96 1.25
CA THR A 48 3.74 2.47 0.53
C THR A 48 4.56 1.53 1.41
N ASP A 49 4.73 1.88 2.67
CA ASP A 49 5.42 1.02 3.62
C ASP A 49 4.75 -0.33 3.76
N GLU A 50 3.43 -0.32 3.91
CA GLU A 50 2.69 -1.56 4.04
C GLU A 50 2.79 -2.39 2.77
N LEU A 51 2.66 -1.72 1.64
CA LEU A 51 2.77 -2.43 0.37
C LEU A 51 4.12 -3.10 0.24
N ASP A 52 5.18 -2.39 0.58
CA ASP A 52 6.52 -2.94 0.50
C ASP A 52 6.65 -4.19 1.38
N LYS A 53 6.09 -4.14 2.57
CA LYS A 53 6.16 -5.28 3.47
C LYS A 53 5.46 -6.49 2.88
N PHE A 54 4.28 -6.29 2.32
CA PHE A 54 3.53 -7.39 1.74
C PHE A 54 4.23 -7.93 0.50
N VAL A 55 4.80 -7.05 -0.31
CA VAL A 55 5.52 -7.50 -1.50
C VAL A 55 6.74 -8.31 -1.11
N LEU A 56 7.47 -7.88 -0.10
CA LEU A 56 8.63 -8.63 0.38
C LEU A 56 8.21 -9.99 0.92
N GLU A 57 7.12 -10.02 1.66
CA GLU A 57 6.62 -11.27 2.21
C GLU A 57 6.23 -12.23 1.08
N ARG A 58 5.55 -11.70 0.09
CA ARG A 58 5.12 -12.52 -1.05
C ARG A 58 6.33 -13.04 -1.82
N ASP A 59 7.30 -12.17 -2.08
CA ASP A 59 8.50 -12.58 -2.79
C ASP A 59 9.25 -13.66 -2.04
N SER A 60 9.33 -13.50 -0.72
CA SER A 60 10.01 -14.47 0.11
C SER A 60 9.37 -15.85 0.02
N ARG A 61 8.06 -15.88 -0.08
CA ARG A 61 7.34 -17.14 -0.14
C ARG A 61 7.40 -17.81 -1.50
N THR A 62 7.44 -16.99 -2.55
CA THR A 62 7.45 -17.56 -3.91
C THR A 62 8.84 -17.85 -4.41
N LYS A 63 9.85 -17.36 -3.73
CA LYS A 63 11.22 -17.58 -4.11
C LYS A 63 11.66 -18.95 -3.64
N LYS A 64 12.35 -19.64 -4.49
CA LYS A 64 12.85 -20.98 -4.14
C LYS A 64 14.33 -20.99 -4.01
#